data_194cb80d66d3d4da1f48ea5733d7aa62
#
_entry.id   194cb80d66d3d4da1f48ea5733d7aa62
#
_cell.length_a   1.000
_cell.length_b   1.000
_cell.length_c   1.000
_cell.angle_alpha   90.00
_cell.angle_beta   90.00
_cell.angle_gamma   90.00
#
_symmetry.space_group_name_H-M   'P 1'
#
loop_
_entity.id
_entity.type
_entity.pdbx_description
1 polymer ?
#
loop_
_entity_poly.entity_id
_entity_poly.type
_entity_poly.pdbx_seq_one_letter_code
_entity_poly.pdbx_strand_id
1 'polypeptide(L)'
;MSGRNHFAAAAVLVLGLLTLGAASEPLEAQDQAPDDFTVTDAMIPVRDGVRLNTKIFSPKDHKDLLPIIFRRTPYGIKDAAKNFVTGLRTLADEGYIFVFQDIRGKFGSEGSFVMQRPARATGDSTAVDEASDAYDTIEWLLKNVPGNNGRVGMTGTSYDAWLTVMAALDPHPALRAVVEMASPADMWLGDDFHHNGAFRLSYAFEYAYMVDGAKES
;
A
#
# COMPACT_ATOMS: atom_id res chain seq x y z
N MET A 1 -49.32 -15.69 68.86
CA MET A 1 -48.08 -16.42 68.80
C MET A 1 -47.37 -15.95 67.52
N SER A 2 -46.61 -15.02 67.75
CA SER A 2 -45.20 -14.75 67.37
C SER A 2 -44.90 -14.90 65.90
N GLY A 3 -45.01 -13.78 65.16
CA GLY A 3 -44.43 -13.59 63.80
C GLY A 3 -43.25 -12.63 63.90
N ARG A 4 -42.10 -13.06 63.54
CA ARG A 4 -40.87 -12.24 63.53
C ARG A 4 -40.67 -11.61 62.12
N ASN A 5 -40.70 -10.28 62.09
CA ASN A 5 -40.36 -9.48 60.95
C ASN A 5 -38.83 -9.50 60.73
N HIS A 6 -38.41 -9.87 59.55
CA HIS A 6 -37.05 -9.65 59.13
C HIS A 6 -37.02 -8.51 58.09
N PHE A 7 -36.50 -7.37 58.51
CA PHE A 7 -36.13 -6.28 57.61
C PHE A 7 -34.85 -6.70 56.82
N ALA A 8 -34.99 -6.80 55.50
CA ALA A 8 -33.85 -6.92 54.63
C ALA A 8 -33.37 -5.51 54.26
N ALA A 9 -32.14 -5.18 54.67
CA ALA A 9 -31.47 -3.95 54.29
C ALA A 9 -30.97 -4.11 52.86
N ALA A 10 -31.47 -3.28 51.94
CA ALA A 10 -30.94 -3.17 50.59
C ALA A 10 -29.71 -2.29 50.61
N ALA A 11 -28.56 -2.89 50.37
CA ALA A 11 -27.29 -2.15 50.10
C ALA A 11 -27.32 -1.65 48.67
N VAL A 12 -27.39 -0.34 48.49
CA VAL A 12 -27.24 0.33 47.20
C VAL A 12 -25.72 0.45 46.89
N LEU A 13 -25.26 -0.37 45.98
CA LEU A 13 -23.89 -0.29 45.47
C LEU A 13 -23.86 0.79 44.36
N VAL A 14 -23.31 1.96 44.66
CA VAL A 14 -23.05 3.01 43.68
C VAL A 14 -21.77 2.61 42.93
N LEU A 15 -21.94 2.04 41.75
CA LEU A 15 -20.83 1.79 40.84
C LEU A 15 -20.48 3.11 40.15
N GLY A 16 -19.41 3.76 40.60
CA GLY A 16 -18.84 4.92 39.91
C GLY A 16 -18.23 4.47 38.58
N LEU A 17 -18.88 4.79 37.47
CA LEU A 17 -18.26 4.72 36.14
C LEU A 17 -17.17 5.80 36.04
N LEU A 18 -15.93 5.40 36.23
CA LEU A 18 -14.80 6.15 35.76
C LEU A 18 -14.79 6.03 34.23
N THR A 19 -15.37 7.00 33.51
CA THR A 19 -15.14 7.20 32.10
C THR A 19 -13.71 7.69 31.93
N LEU A 20 -12.76 6.77 31.64
CA LEU A 20 -11.53 7.14 30.99
C LEU A 20 -11.93 7.71 29.62
N GLY A 21 -11.94 9.01 29.52
CA GLY A 21 -11.96 9.70 28.24
C GLY A 21 -10.66 9.37 27.50
N ALA A 22 -10.68 8.30 26.72
CA ALA A 22 -9.71 8.17 25.64
C ALA A 22 -9.99 9.35 24.72
N ALA A 23 -9.10 10.34 24.71
CA ALA A 23 -9.10 11.38 23.72
C ALA A 23 -8.91 10.66 22.38
N SER A 24 -10.00 10.42 21.66
CA SER A 24 -9.94 10.01 20.27
C SER A 24 -9.33 11.19 19.52
N GLU A 25 -8.12 11.05 19.07
CA GLU A 25 -7.53 11.98 18.11
C GLU A 25 -8.54 12.17 16.96
N PRO A 26 -8.75 13.41 16.49
CA PRO A 26 -9.69 13.64 15.41
C PRO A 26 -9.28 12.79 14.19
N LEU A 27 -10.23 12.13 13.56
CA LEU A 27 -10.00 11.29 12.37
C LEU A 27 -9.24 12.04 11.25
N GLU A 28 -9.39 13.37 11.18
CA GLU A 28 -8.70 14.22 10.21
C GLU A 28 -7.17 14.28 10.38
N ALA A 29 -6.66 14.09 11.60
CA ALA A 29 -5.21 14.10 11.84
C ALA A 29 -4.49 12.86 11.27
N GLN A 30 -5.23 11.79 10.97
CA GLN A 30 -4.66 10.54 10.46
C GLN A 30 -4.46 10.53 8.94
N ASP A 31 -5.04 11.49 8.21
CA ASP A 31 -4.96 11.56 6.74
C ASP A 31 -3.89 12.53 6.25
N GLN A 32 -3.22 13.25 7.15
CA GLN A 32 -2.16 14.19 6.81
C GLN A 32 -0.79 13.51 6.83
N ALA A 33 0.06 13.89 5.86
CA ALA A 33 1.46 13.50 5.90
C ALA A 33 2.12 14.04 7.19
N PRO A 34 3.11 13.33 7.74
CA PRO A 34 3.90 13.87 8.84
C PRO A 34 4.47 15.25 8.49
N ASP A 35 4.49 16.17 9.46
CA ASP A 35 4.92 17.57 9.26
C ASP A 35 6.36 17.68 8.75
N ASP A 36 7.17 16.66 8.93
CA ASP A 36 8.57 16.56 8.50
C ASP A 36 8.74 16.13 7.03
N PHE A 37 7.64 15.89 6.30
CA PHE A 37 7.66 15.53 4.89
C PHE A 37 7.04 16.59 3.98
N THR A 38 7.61 16.73 2.79
CA THR A 38 6.98 17.40 1.65
C THR A 38 6.27 16.34 0.81
N VAL A 39 5.02 16.57 0.44
CA VAL A 39 4.24 15.68 -0.42
C VAL A 39 4.16 16.27 -1.81
N THR A 40 4.47 15.46 -2.82
CA THR A 40 4.35 15.81 -4.23
C THR A 40 3.50 14.78 -4.94
N ASP A 41 2.45 15.23 -5.63
CA ASP A 41 1.66 14.38 -6.52
C ASP A 41 2.22 14.48 -7.94
N ALA A 42 2.35 13.35 -8.63
CA ALA A 42 2.87 13.28 -9.98
C ALA A 42 2.12 12.26 -10.83
N MET A 43 1.87 12.62 -12.09
CA MET A 43 1.40 11.69 -13.11
C MET A 43 2.62 11.23 -13.92
N ILE A 44 3.19 10.08 -13.57
CA ILE A 44 4.44 9.59 -14.15
C ILE A 44 4.15 8.89 -15.49
N PRO A 45 4.70 9.39 -16.61
CA PRO A 45 4.54 8.73 -17.91
C PRO A 45 5.40 7.47 -18.00
N VAL A 46 4.82 6.40 -18.53
CA VAL A 46 5.51 5.16 -18.88
C VAL A 46 5.60 5.00 -20.39
N ARG A 47 6.34 4.00 -20.88
CA ARG A 47 6.80 3.85 -22.28
C ARG A 47 5.73 3.94 -23.36
N ASP A 48 4.48 3.57 -23.05
CA ASP A 48 3.34 3.65 -23.98
C ASP A 48 2.53 4.95 -23.86
N GLY A 49 3.01 5.91 -23.05
CA GLY A 49 2.38 7.21 -22.85
C GLY A 49 1.28 7.24 -21.78
N VAL A 50 0.92 6.11 -21.20
CA VAL A 50 0.02 6.05 -20.03
C VAL A 50 0.70 6.73 -18.84
N ARG A 51 -0.08 7.46 -18.04
CA ARG A 51 0.44 8.15 -16.85
C ARG A 51 -0.07 7.51 -15.58
N LEU A 52 0.83 7.26 -14.64
CA LEU A 52 0.53 6.58 -13.38
C LEU A 52 0.50 7.58 -12.22
N ASN A 53 -0.61 7.60 -11.51
CA ASN A 53 -0.81 8.46 -10.34
C ASN A 53 0.12 8.06 -9.21
N THR A 54 0.95 8.99 -8.78
CA THR A 54 2.04 8.73 -7.85
C THR A 54 2.11 9.82 -6.79
N LYS A 55 2.27 9.40 -5.54
CA LYS A 55 2.45 10.29 -4.40
C LYS A 55 3.84 10.07 -3.81
N ILE A 56 4.61 11.15 -3.68
CA ILE A 56 6.01 11.15 -3.25
C ILE A 56 6.13 11.92 -1.95
N PHE A 57 6.68 11.30 -0.92
CA PHE A 57 6.95 11.89 0.38
C PHE A 57 8.46 12.02 0.54
N SER A 58 8.94 13.27 0.55
CA SER A 58 10.36 13.59 0.71
C SER A 58 10.60 14.27 2.06
N PRO A 59 11.53 13.78 2.91
CA PRO A 59 11.88 14.47 4.14
C PRO A 59 12.32 15.91 3.88
N LYS A 60 11.91 16.87 4.74
CA LYS A 60 12.23 18.29 4.57
C LYS A 60 13.67 18.62 4.94
N ASP A 61 14.13 18.09 6.06
CA ASP A 61 15.42 18.45 6.66
C ASP A 61 16.41 17.29 6.58
N HIS A 62 16.96 17.04 5.38
CA HIS A 62 18.03 16.08 5.20
C HIS A 62 19.21 16.70 4.44
N LYS A 63 20.44 16.33 4.85
CA LYS A 63 21.67 16.80 4.20
C LYS A 63 22.24 15.79 3.21
N ASP A 64 21.93 14.54 3.41
CA ASP A 64 22.44 13.43 2.59
C ASP A 64 21.45 13.09 1.48
N LEU A 65 21.95 12.45 0.42
CA LEU A 65 21.12 11.85 -0.61
C LEU A 65 20.48 10.57 -0.06
N LEU A 66 19.17 10.42 -0.24
CA LEU A 66 18.36 9.37 0.38
C LEU A 66 17.96 8.27 -0.62
N PRO A 67 17.85 7.02 -0.18
CA PRO A 67 17.26 5.95 -0.98
C PRO A 67 15.74 6.11 -1.06
N ILE A 68 15.16 5.51 -2.09
CA ILE A 68 13.71 5.50 -2.33
C ILE A 68 13.13 4.17 -1.86
N ILE A 69 12.03 4.21 -1.09
CA ILE A 69 11.14 3.06 -0.86
C ILE A 69 9.91 3.23 -1.75
N PHE A 70 9.72 2.29 -2.67
CA PHE A 70 8.65 2.33 -3.67
C PHE A 70 7.64 1.23 -3.45
N ARG A 71 6.36 1.59 -3.44
CA ARG A 71 5.21 0.68 -3.31
C ARG A 71 4.18 0.96 -4.40
N ARG A 72 3.74 -0.09 -5.07
CA ARG A 72 2.66 -0.05 -6.06
C ARG A 72 1.44 -0.81 -5.54
N THR A 73 0.23 -0.36 -5.88
CA THR A 73 -0.98 -0.94 -5.30
C THR A 73 -2.19 -0.82 -6.24
N PRO A 74 -3.09 -1.82 -6.25
CA PRO A 74 -4.41 -1.73 -6.88
C PRO A 74 -5.47 -1.10 -5.95
N TYR A 75 -5.13 -0.76 -4.70
CA TYR A 75 -6.10 -0.40 -3.66
C TYR A 75 -6.26 1.11 -3.44
N GLY A 76 -5.51 1.94 -4.17
CA GLY A 76 -5.54 3.39 -4.05
C GLY A 76 -4.48 3.96 -3.10
N ILE A 77 -3.97 5.14 -3.45
CA ILE A 77 -2.92 5.84 -2.69
C ILE A 77 -3.42 7.09 -1.97
N LYS A 78 -4.73 7.34 -1.96
CA LYS A 78 -5.30 8.51 -1.28
C LYS A 78 -4.84 8.60 0.17
N ASP A 79 -4.92 7.48 0.87
CA ASP A 79 -4.58 7.35 2.30
C ASP A 79 -3.13 6.92 2.56
N ALA A 80 -2.22 7.13 1.61
CA ALA A 80 -0.81 6.72 1.73
C ALA A 80 -0.14 7.30 2.99
N ALA A 81 -0.53 8.47 3.45
CA ALA A 81 -0.03 9.09 4.67
C ALA A 81 -0.24 8.22 5.92
N LYS A 82 -1.30 7.42 5.98
CA LYS A 82 -1.57 6.50 7.10
C LYS A 82 -0.48 5.45 7.31
N ASN A 83 0.26 5.11 6.25
CA ASN A 83 1.37 4.15 6.34
C ASN A 83 2.48 4.62 7.28
N PHE A 84 2.69 5.94 7.42
CA PHE A 84 3.70 6.50 8.33
C PHE A 84 3.33 6.32 9.79
N VAL A 85 2.04 6.24 10.11
CA VAL A 85 1.57 6.01 11.47
C VAL A 85 1.65 4.52 11.82
N THR A 86 1.36 3.63 10.87
CA THR A 86 1.11 2.20 11.13
C THR A 86 2.29 1.29 10.82
N GLY A 87 3.19 1.63 9.90
CA GLY A 87 4.21 0.67 9.47
C GLY A 87 5.53 1.24 8.98
N LEU A 88 5.59 2.50 8.60
CA LEU A 88 6.79 3.09 8.02
C LEU A 88 7.53 4.06 8.94
N ARG A 89 7.04 4.31 10.15
CA ARG A 89 7.62 5.31 11.06
C ARG A 89 9.11 5.10 11.30
N THR A 90 9.52 3.87 11.61
CA THR A 90 10.93 3.56 11.85
C THR A 90 11.82 3.87 10.63
N LEU A 91 11.34 3.53 9.43
CA LEU A 91 12.06 3.84 8.18
C LEU A 91 12.05 5.35 7.89
N ALA A 92 10.97 6.05 8.25
CA ALA A 92 10.90 7.50 8.12
C ALA A 92 11.95 8.20 8.99
N ASP A 93 12.14 7.73 10.22
CA ASP A 93 13.14 8.25 11.15
C ASP A 93 14.59 7.98 10.66
N GLU A 94 14.79 6.90 9.87
CA GLU A 94 16.08 6.55 9.26
C GLU A 94 16.40 7.36 7.98
N GLY A 95 15.45 8.09 7.44
CA GLY A 95 15.63 8.96 6.28
C GLY A 95 15.53 8.25 4.94
N TYR A 96 14.29 8.07 4.46
CA TYR A 96 13.97 7.56 3.13
C TYR A 96 13.00 8.49 2.41
N ILE A 97 13.06 8.49 1.08
CA ILE A 97 11.99 9.03 0.23
C ILE A 97 10.98 7.91 0.00
N PHE A 98 9.70 8.16 0.27
CA PHE A 98 8.66 7.15 0.05
C PHE A 98 7.83 7.50 -1.18
N VAL A 99 7.55 6.48 -1.99
CA VAL A 99 6.79 6.62 -3.22
C VAL A 99 5.66 5.58 -3.22
N PHE A 100 4.44 6.06 -3.38
CA PHE A 100 3.25 5.23 -3.53
C PHE A 100 2.63 5.48 -4.90
N GLN A 101 2.25 4.42 -5.60
CA GLN A 101 1.72 4.53 -6.96
C GLN A 101 0.49 3.63 -7.13
N ASP A 102 -0.58 4.22 -7.66
CA ASP A 102 -1.70 3.47 -8.22
C ASP A 102 -1.22 2.72 -9.46
N ILE A 103 -1.50 1.43 -9.57
CA ILE A 103 -1.16 0.69 -10.78
C ILE A 103 -2.04 1.12 -11.95
N ARG A 104 -1.59 0.78 -13.14
CA ARG A 104 -2.27 1.04 -14.42
C ARG A 104 -3.73 0.68 -14.36
N GLY A 105 -4.58 1.60 -14.78
CA GLY A 105 -6.01 1.40 -14.82
C GLY A 105 -6.73 1.41 -13.47
N LYS A 106 -6.08 1.76 -12.36
CA LYS A 106 -6.70 1.88 -11.03
C LYS A 106 -6.64 3.31 -10.51
N PHE A 107 -7.71 3.70 -9.80
CA PHE A 107 -7.87 5.02 -9.17
C PHE A 107 -7.43 6.18 -10.07
N GLY A 108 -6.43 6.97 -9.65
CA GLY A 108 -5.94 8.11 -10.41
C GLY A 108 -5.06 7.77 -11.62
N SER A 109 -4.66 6.52 -11.81
CA SER A 109 -3.83 6.10 -12.94
C SER A 109 -4.64 5.89 -14.22
N GLU A 110 -4.04 6.25 -15.34
CA GLU A 110 -4.58 6.03 -16.68
C GLU A 110 -4.43 4.57 -17.13
N GLY A 111 -4.95 4.26 -18.32
CA GLY A 111 -4.87 2.95 -18.96
C GLY A 111 -5.95 1.99 -18.51
N SER A 112 -5.77 0.71 -18.81
CA SER A 112 -6.73 -0.35 -18.50
C SER A 112 -6.16 -1.31 -17.47
N PHE A 113 -6.92 -1.58 -16.43
CA PHE A 113 -6.58 -2.58 -15.44
C PHE A 113 -6.73 -3.98 -16.02
N VAL A 114 -5.77 -4.83 -15.74
CA VAL A 114 -5.85 -6.27 -15.93
C VAL A 114 -5.35 -6.90 -14.64
N MET A 115 -6.23 -7.61 -13.94
CA MET A 115 -5.89 -8.25 -12.69
C MET A 115 -4.75 -9.25 -12.89
N GLN A 116 -3.68 -9.09 -12.12
CA GLN A 116 -2.47 -9.93 -12.22
C GLN A 116 -2.02 -10.13 -13.67
N ARG A 117 -1.84 -9.02 -14.39
CA ARG A 117 -1.40 -9.02 -15.79
C ARG A 117 -0.20 -9.96 -15.97
N PRO A 118 -0.25 -10.92 -16.90
CA PRO A 118 0.87 -11.80 -17.17
C PRO A 118 2.14 -11.04 -17.52
N ALA A 119 3.28 -11.56 -17.09
CA ALA A 119 4.57 -11.03 -17.50
C ALA A 119 4.70 -11.08 -19.04
N ARG A 120 5.30 -10.03 -19.62
CA ARG A 120 5.60 -10.01 -21.06
C ARG A 120 6.60 -11.12 -21.42
N ALA A 121 6.60 -11.50 -22.69
CA ALA A 121 7.58 -12.46 -23.20
C ALA A 121 9.01 -11.92 -23.06
N THR A 122 9.94 -12.78 -22.70
CA THR A 122 11.35 -12.43 -22.58
C THR A 122 11.86 -11.82 -23.90
N GLY A 123 12.46 -10.64 -23.82
CA GLY A 123 13.01 -9.91 -24.98
C GLY A 123 11.99 -9.02 -25.70
N ASP A 124 10.72 -9.03 -25.36
CA ASP A 124 9.75 -8.08 -25.90
C ASP A 124 9.83 -6.75 -25.13
N SER A 125 10.59 -5.81 -25.68
CA SER A 125 10.77 -4.47 -25.08
C SER A 125 9.58 -3.53 -25.33
N THR A 126 8.64 -3.90 -26.20
CA THR A 126 7.49 -3.07 -26.58
C THR A 126 6.22 -3.40 -25.80
N ALA A 127 6.09 -4.62 -25.32
CA ALA A 127 4.97 -5.04 -24.51
C ALA A 127 5.01 -4.39 -23.13
N VAL A 128 3.81 -4.16 -22.58
CA VAL A 128 3.59 -3.50 -21.30
C VAL A 128 3.10 -4.51 -20.27
N ASP A 129 3.77 -4.54 -19.14
CA ASP A 129 3.41 -5.31 -17.96
C ASP A 129 3.75 -4.56 -16.67
N GLU A 130 3.55 -5.17 -15.52
CA GLU A 130 3.85 -4.54 -14.22
C GLU A 130 5.35 -4.31 -14.00
N ALA A 131 6.20 -5.15 -14.60
CA ALA A 131 7.66 -4.99 -14.55
C ALA A 131 8.10 -3.75 -15.33
N SER A 132 7.57 -3.57 -16.55
CA SER A 132 7.88 -2.41 -17.39
C SER A 132 7.39 -1.09 -16.79
N ASP A 133 6.19 -1.09 -16.19
CA ASP A 133 5.66 0.09 -15.50
C ASP A 133 6.50 0.48 -14.28
N ALA A 134 6.97 -0.52 -13.52
CA ALA A 134 7.87 -0.28 -12.39
C ALA A 134 9.23 0.24 -12.86
N TYR A 135 9.78 -0.34 -13.94
CA TYR A 135 11.05 0.08 -14.54
C TYR A 135 11.00 1.54 -14.97
N ASP A 136 10.01 1.91 -15.77
CA ASP A 136 9.84 3.27 -16.30
C ASP A 136 9.58 4.28 -15.18
N THR A 137 8.83 3.88 -14.15
CA THR A 137 8.61 4.70 -12.95
C THR A 137 9.92 4.96 -12.22
N ILE A 138 10.74 3.94 -11.97
CA ILE A 138 12.03 4.10 -11.30
C ILE A 138 12.93 5.03 -12.10
N GLU A 139 13.03 4.84 -13.42
CA GLU A 139 13.82 5.71 -14.30
C GLU A 139 13.38 7.17 -14.20
N TRP A 140 12.06 7.43 -14.14
CA TRP A 140 11.51 8.76 -13.96
C TRP A 140 11.83 9.35 -12.57
N LEU A 141 11.65 8.55 -11.51
CA LEU A 141 11.92 8.98 -10.13
C LEU A 141 13.37 9.43 -9.95
N LEU A 142 14.33 8.67 -10.48
CA LEU A 142 15.74 9.01 -10.38
C LEU A 142 16.09 10.34 -11.03
N LYS A 143 15.39 10.70 -12.11
CA LYS A 143 15.61 11.96 -12.84
C LYS A 143 14.91 13.16 -12.23
N ASN A 144 13.74 12.94 -11.62
CA ASN A 144 12.82 14.04 -11.30
C ASN A 144 12.65 14.27 -9.80
N VAL A 145 13.02 13.33 -8.93
CA VAL A 145 12.91 13.50 -7.48
C VAL A 145 14.26 13.98 -6.94
N PRO A 146 14.37 15.23 -6.47
CA PRO A 146 15.62 15.72 -5.93
C PRO A 146 16.00 15.02 -4.63
N GLY A 147 17.29 14.98 -4.32
CA GLY A 147 17.77 14.40 -3.08
C GLY A 147 17.82 12.86 -3.05
N ASN A 148 17.51 12.15 -4.14
CA ASN A 148 17.68 10.71 -4.22
C ASN A 148 19.14 10.30 -4.45
N ASN A 149 19.54 9.14 -3.94
CA ASN A 149 20.91 8.60 -4.07
C ASN A 149 21.05 7.54 -5.18
N GLY A 150 20.07 7.38 -6.05
CA GLY A 150 20.08 6.39 -7.12
C GLY A 150 19.81 4.95 -6.67
N ARG A 151 19.30 4.72 -5.46
CA ARG A 151 18.98 3.40 -4.94
C ARG A 151 17.51 3.30 -4.62
N VAL A 152 16.87 2.23 -5.06
CA VAL A 152 15.43 1.97 -4.85
C VAL A 152 15.26 0.62 -4.17
N GLY A 153 14.43 0.58 -3.14
CA GLY A 153 13.87 -0.64 -2.58
C GLY A 153 12.38 -0.70 -2.90
N MET A 154 11.84 -1.89 -3.17
CA MET A 154 10.41 -2.09 -3.31
C MET A 154 9.88 -2.99 -2.21
N THR A 155 8.66 -2.71 -1.75
CA THR A 155 8.00 -3.51 -0.72
C THR A 155 6.51 -3.60 -0.97
N GLY A 156 5.90 -4.69 -0.53
CA GLY A 156 4.47 -4.88 -0.61
C GLY A 156 3.98 -6.09 0.19
N THR A 157 2.68 -6.11 0.42
CA THR A 157 1.98 -7.23 1.06
C THR A 157 0.84 -7.68 0.16
N SER A 158 0.61 -8.99 0.01
CA SER A 158 -0.45 -9.55 -0.83
C SER A 158 -0.29 -9.14 -2.30
N TYR A 159 -1.25 -8.50 -2.92
CA TYR A 159 -1.15 -8.03 -4.31
C TYR A 159 0.03 -7.05 -4.51
N ASP A 160 0.28 -6.14 -3.57
CA ASP A 160 1.43 -5.23 -3.64
C ASP A 160 2.77 -6.01 -3.59
N ALA A 161 2.82 -7.15 -2.90
CA ALA A 161 3.98 -8.05 -2.89
C ALA A 161 4.17 -8.71 -4.27
N TRP A 162 3.09 -9.17 -4.90
CA TRP A 162 3.13 -9.69 -6.26
C TRP A 162 3.66 -8.63 -7.25
N LEU A 163 3.22 -7.38 -7.13
CA LEU A 163 3.76 -6.27 -7.95
C LEU A 163 5.26 -6.07 -7.72
N THR A 164 5.73 -6.27 -6.49
CA THR A 164 7.15 -6.20 -6.13
C THR A 164 7.94 -7.34 -6.76
N VAL A 165 7.40 -8.56 -6.78
CA VAL A 165 7.98 -9.72 -7.47
C VAL A 165 8.03 -9.48 -8.98
N MET A 166 6.95 -8.96 -9.57
CA MET A 166 6.91 -8.63 -11.00
C MET A 166 8.01 -7.63 -11.39
N ALA A 167 8.26 -6.60 -10.59
CA ALA A 167 9.34 -5.65 -10.82
C ALA A 167 10.74 -6.30 -10.77
N ALA A 168 10.89 -7.40 -10.02
CA ALA A 168 12.14 -8.15 -9.93
C ALA A 168 12.39 -9.10 -11.10
N LEU A 169 11.39 -9.36 -11.98
CA LEU A 169 11.57 -10.20 -13.17
C LEU A 169 12.41 -9.51 -14.26
N ASP A 170 12.29 -8.18 -14.36
CA ASP A 170 13.13 -7.35 -15.26
C ASP A 170 13.55 -6.10 -14.49
N PRO A 171 14.48 -6.24 -13.54
CA PRO A 171 14.76 -5.21 -12.56
C PRO A 171 15.49 -4.03 -13.16
N HIS A 172 15.04 -2.82 -12.83
CA HIS A 172 15.83 -1.61 -13.10
C HIS A 172 17.18 -1.69 -12.36
N PRO A 173 18.32 -1.24 -12.95
CA PRO A 173 19.62 -1.29 -12.29
C PRO A 173 19.70 -0.59 -10.92
N ALA A 174 18.83 0.38 -10.66
CA ALA A 174 18.74 1.05 -9.37
C ALA A 174 17.94 0.27 -8.33
N LEU A 175 17.16 -0.77 -8.71
CA LEU A 175 16.44 -1.61 -7.77
C LEU A 175 17.43 -2.50 -7.02
N ARG A 176 17.60 -2.27 -5.73
CA ARG A 176 18.64 -2.89 -4.88
C ARG A 176 18.11 -3.90 -3.88
N ALA A 177 16.85 -3.78 -3.52
CA ALA A 177 16.20 -4.65 -2.56
C ALA A 177 14.72 -4.79 -2.89
N VAL A 178 14.19 -5.96 -2.65
CA VAL A 178 12.75 -6.25 -2.70
C VAL A 178 12.37 -6.98 -1.42
N VAL A 179 11.25 -6.55 -0.82
CA VAL A 179 10.66 -7.21 0.34
C VAL A 179 9.22 -7.52 -0.01
N GLU A 180 8.93 -8.78 -0.24
CA GLU A 180 7.58 -9.25 -0.50
C GLU A 180 7.04 -10.01 0.72
N MET A 181 5.78 -9.78 1.04
CA MET A 181 5.09 -10.43 2.14
C MET A 181 3.78 -11.02 1.64
N ALA A 182 3.64 -12.34 1.77
CA ALA A 182 2.43 -13.07 1.35
C ALA A 182 2.04 -12.79 -0.11
N SER A 183 3.03 -12.81 -1.02
CA SER A 183 2.79 -12.69 -2.46
C SER A 183 2.00 -13.88 -2.96
N PRO A 184 0.92 -13.71 -3.75
CA PRO A 184 0.31 -14.81 -4.46
C PRO A 184 1.32 -15.42 -5.44
N ALA A 185 1.50 -16.73 -5.36
CA ALA A 185 2.50 -17.46 -6.14
C ALA A 185 1.86 -18.35 -7.22
N ASP A 186 1.34 -19.49 -6.84
CA ASP A 186 0.67 -20.40 -7.77
C ASP A 186 -0.84 -20.30 -7.58
N MET A 187 -1.48 -19.51 -8.45
CA MET A 187 -2.91 -19.23 -8.39
C MET A 187 -3.80 -20.45 -8.64
N TRP A 188 -3.21 -21.56 -9.10
CA TRP A 188 -3.93 -22.79 -9.40
C TRP A 188 -3.79 -23.87 -8.31
N LEU A 189 -2.57 -24.05 -7.79
CA LEU A 189 -2.32 -25.17 -6.87
C LEU A 189 -2.60 -24.83 -5.41
N GLY A 190 -2.27 -23.67 -4.93
CA GLY A 190 -2.30 -23.44 -3.49
C GLY A 190 -2.44 -22.00 -3.06
N ASP A 191 -3.11 -21.18 -3.85
CA ASP A 191 -3.34 -19.79 -3.53
C ASP A 191 -4.79 -19.52 -3.11
N ASP A 192 -5.12 -18.27 -2.90
CA ASP A 192 -6.42 -17.78 -2.44
C ASP A 192 -7.57 -18.18 -3.38
N PHE A 193 -7.36 -18.25 -4.69
CA PHE A 193 -8.40 -18.51 -5.68
C PHE A 193 -8.67 -19.99 -5.91
N HIS A 194 -7.64 -20.81 -5.82
CA HIS A 194 -7.74 -22.24 -5.99
C HIS A 194 -7.03 -22.98 -4.87
N HIS A 195 -7.49 -24.20 -4.60
CA HIS A 195 -6.83 -25.14 -3.72
C HIS A 195 -6.74 -26.49 -4.42
N ASN A 196 -5.55 -26.88 -4.85
CA ASN A 196 -5.31 -28.05 -5.72
C ASN A 196 -6.24 -28.07 -6.95
N GLY A 197 -6.39 -26.91 -7.61
CA GLY A 197 -7.26 -26.74 -8.77
C GLY A 197 -8.76 -26.53 -8.46
N ALA A 198 -9.19 -26.73 -7.22
CA ALA A 198 -10.57 -26.46 -6.81
C ALA A 198 -10.78 -24.94 -6.61
N PHE A 199 -11.66 -24.35 -7.39
CA PHE A 199 -11.96 -22.90 -7.32
C PHE A 199 -12.71 -22.55 -6.03
N ARG A 200 -12.23 -21.53 -5.32
CA ARG A 200 -12.85 -20.98 -4.10
C ARG A 200 -13.82 -19.87 -4.49
N LEU A 201 -15.04 -20.26 -4.83
CA LEU A 201 -16.06 -19.38 -5.43
C LEU A 201 -16.30 -18.10 -4.62
N SER A 202 -16.53 -18.20 -3.32
CA SER A 202 -16.88 -17.04 -2.49
C SER A 202 -15.75 -16.02 -2.45
N TYR A 203 -14.57 -16.43 -2.04
CA TYR A 203 -13.43 -15.54 -1.90
C TYR A 203 -12.96 -14.98 -3.24
N ALA A 204 -12.75 -15.85 -4.22
CA ALA A 204 -12.19 -15.45 -5.51
C ALA A 204 -13.13 -14.49 -6.26
N PHE A 205 -14.45 -14.76 -6.24
CA PHE A 205 -15.43 -13.90 -6.89
C PHE A 205 -15.54 -12.53 -6.20
N GLU A 206 -15.67 -12.52 -4.88
CA GLU A 206 -15.78 -11.28 -4.11
C GLU A 206 -14.53 -10.42 -4.24
N TYR A 207 -13.36 -11.02 -4.16
CA TYR A 207 -12.10 -10.32 -4.30
C TYR A 207 -11.90 -9.76 -5.73
N ALA A 208 -12.17 -10.57 -6.75
CA ALA A 208 -12.06 -10.12 -8.14
C ALA A 208 -13.04 -8.96 -8.41
N TYR A 209 -14.29 -9.06 -7.93
CA TYR A 209 -15.27 -7.99 -8.04
C TYR A 209 -14.81 -6.70 -7.34
N MET A 210 -14.26 -6.82 -6.11
CA MET A 210 -13.74 -5.69 -5.36
C MET A 210 -12.56 -5.03 -6.07
N VAL A 211 -11.62 -5.82 -6.57
CA VAL A 211 -10.40 -5.28 -7.20
C VAL A 211 -10.68 -4.77 -8.62
N ASP A 212 -11.53 -5.44 -9.39
CA ASP A 212 -11.88 -5.03 -10.77
C ASP A 212 -12.95 -3.93 -10.81
N GLY A 213 -13.72 -3.79 -9.75
CA GLY A 213 -14.82 -2.83 -9.63
C GLY A 213 -14.45 -1.39 -9.94
N ALA A 214 -15.47 -0.56 -10.10
CA ALA A 214 -15.35 0.83 -10.52
C ALA A 214 -14.36 1.61 -9.65
N LYS A 215 -13.60 2.48 -10.30
CA LYS A 215 -12.73 3.44 -9.65
C LYS A 215 -13.60 4.52 -9.00
N GLU A 216 -13.67 4.55 -7.68
CA GLU A 216 -14.07 5.74 -6.98
C GLU A 216 -12.82 6.61 -6.79
N SER A 217 -12.85 7.78 -7.41
CA SER A 217 -11.79 8.78 -7.34
C SER A 217 -11.84 9.56 -6.01
#